data_ee8b6cc3f7559ef41967bea8ddb2e57f
#
_entry.id   ee8b6cc3f7559ef41967bea8ddb2e57f
#
_cell.length_a   1.000
_cell.length_b   1.000
_cell.length_c   1.000
_cell.angle_alpha   90.00
_cell.angle_beta   90.00
_cell.angle_gamma   90.00
#
_symmetry.space_group_name_H-M   'P 1'
#
loop_
_entity.id
_entity.type
_entity.pdbx_description
1 polymer ?
#
loop_
_entity_poly.entity_id
_entity_poly.type
_entity_poly.pdbx_seq_one_letter_code
_entity_poly.pdbx_strand_id
1 'polypeptide(L)'
;MNAAGPNFGYDMSLEAEGPLVFHGDKGYSVKSSEGQASYYYSQPFFKMKGTLTLPEGDINVEGNAWLDREWSSQPLSENQLGWDWFSLSLDNGAKLMGFQLRQTDGLNFSSSSWIEPDGSLTSYGNN
;
A
#
# COMPACT_ATOMS: atom_id res chain seq x y z
N MET A 1 -4.21 -6.88 -16.13
CA MET A 1 -4.90 -5.69 -15.58
C MET A 1 -4.97 -4.65 -16.68
N ASN A 2 -6.15 -4.09 -16.95
CA ASN A 2 -6.30 -3.06 -17.98
C ASN A 2 -7.29 -1.97 -17.56
N ALA A 3 -7.13 -0.78 -18.12
CA ALA A 3 -8.09 0.31 -18.08
C ALA A 3 -7.87 1.24 -19.27
N ALA A 4 -8.92 1.94 -19.67
CA ALA A 4 -8.86 2.93 -20.73
C ALA A 4 -9.77 4.11 -20.42
N GLY A 5 -9.32 5.30 -20.79
CA GLY A 5 -10.04 6.56 -20.79
C GLY A 5 -9.94 7.26 -22.14
N PRO A 6 -10.51 8.46 -22.30
CA PRO A 6 -10.51 9.17 -23.58
C PRO A 6 -9.12 9.45 -24.16
N ASN A 7 -8.12 9.65 -23.31
CA ASN A 7 -6.77 10.09 -23.70
C ASN A 7 -5.65 9.22 -23.12
N PHE A 8 -5.99 8.11 -22.47
CA PHE A 8 -4.99 7.19 -21.90
C PHE A 8 -5.56 5.78 -21.78
N GLY A 9 -4.67 4.82 -21.73
CA GLY A 9 -4.99 3.44 -21.42
C GLY A 9 -3.77 2.69 -20.93
N TYR A 10 -3.99 1.52 -20.38
CA TYR A 10 -2.92 0.59 -20.11
C TYR A 10 -3.40 -0.87 -20.20
N ASP A 11 -2.49 -1.73 -20.60
CA ASP A 11 -2.65 -3.19 -20.50
C ASP A 11 -1.39 -3.78 -19.90
N MET A 12 -1.51 -4.30 -18.67
CA MET A 12 -0.38 -4.74 -17.84
C MET A 12 -0.54 -6.17 -17.37
N SER A 13 0.53 -6.94 -17.50
CA SER A 13 0.72 -8.21 -16.83
C SER A 13 1.47 -7.98 -15.51
N LEU A 14 0.99 -8.62 -14.44
CA LEU A 14 1.62 -8.58 -13.11
C LEU A 14 1.98 -10.00 -12.71
N GLU A 15 3.21 -10.18 -12.25
CA GLU A 15 3.74 -11.44 -11.75
C GLU A 15 4.22 -11.24 -10.30
N ALA A 16 3.68 -12.01 -9.36
CA ALA A 16 4.09 -11.94 -7.97
C ALA A 16 5.38 -12.73 -7.77
N GLU A 17 6.44 -12.07 -7.32
CA GLU A 17 7.76 -12.67 -7.06
C GLU A 17 8.05 -12.90 -5.57
N GLY A 18 7.09 -12.62 -4.69
CA GLY A 18 7.26 -12.76 -3.25
C GLY A 18 5.94 -13.05 -2.54
N PRO A 19 5.98 -13.22 -1.21
CA PRO A 19 4.82 -13.56 -0.42
C PRO A 19 3.87 -12.37 -0.23
N LEU A 20 2.65 -12.66 0.24
CA LEU A 20 1.75 -11.66 0.81
C LEU A 20 2.30 -11.20 2.15
N VAL A 21 2.13 -9.91 2.44
CA VAL A 21 2.53 -9.26 3.69
C VAL A 21 1.29 -8.85 4.47
N PHE A 22 1.16 -9.34 5.69
CA PHE A 22 0.02 -9.06 6.57
C PHE A 22 0.40 -8.00 7.59
N HIS A 23 -0.14 -6.78 7.47
CA HIS A 23 0.20 -5.64 8.33
C HIS A 23 -0.42 -5.77 9.73
N GLY A 24 0.23 -5.16 10.72
CA GLY A 24 -0.21 -5.24 12.11
C GLY A 24 -0.06 -6.65 12.70
N ASP A 25 -1.00 -7.07 13.54
CA ASP A 25 -1.00 -8.43 14.06
C ASP A 25 -1.70 -9.38 13.07
N LYS A 26 -0.90 -10.07 12.26
CA LYS A 26 -1.37 -11.06 11.26
C LYS A 26 -2.48 -10.52 10.34
N GLY A 27 -2.37 -9.25 9.96
CA GLY A 27 -3.34 -8.58 9.11
C GLY A 27 -4.35 -7.72 9.86
N TYR A 28 -4.39 -7.76 11.19
CA TYR A 28 -5.21 -6.86 11.98
C TYR A 28 -4.43 -5.56 12.25
N SER A 29 -4.78 -4.52 11.50
CA SER A 29 -4.10 -3.22 11.51
C SER A 29 -4.91 -2.20 12.29
N VAL A 30 -4.42 -1.83 13.48
CA VAL A 30 -5.04 -0.80 14.32
C VAL A 30 -4.86 0.58 13.69
N LYS A 31 -5.89 1.42 13.78
CA LYS A 31 -5.96 2.76 13.17
C LYS A 31 -6.15 3.88 14.18
N SER A 32 -6.39 3.55 15.44
CA SER A 32 -6.53 4.53 16.52
C SER A 32 -6.29 3.91 17.88
N SER A 33 -6.05 4.75 18.89
CA SER A 33 -6.00 4.36 20.29
C SER A 33 -7.35 3.85 20.84
N GLU A 34 -8.44 4.12 20.14
CA GLU A 34 -9.81 3.68 20.50
C GLU A 34 -10.14 2.29 19.95
N GLY A 35 -9.24 1.69 19.16
CA GLY A 35 -9.37 0.34 18.65
C GLY A 35 -10.01 0.21 17.27
N GLN A 36 -10.23 1.33 16.54
CA GLN A 36 -10.59 1.20 15.13
C GLN A 36 -9.48 0.45 14.40
N ALA A 37 -9.89 -0.49 13.57
CA ALA A 37 -8.95 -1.36 12.85
C ALA A 37 -9.50 -1.79 11.50
N SER A 38 -8.60 -2.29 10.67
CA SER A 38 -8.90 -2.91 9.39
C SER A 38 -8.21 -4.27 9.28
N TYR A 39 -8.71 -5.11 8.37
CA TYR A 39 -7.91 -6.21 7.85
C TYR A 39 -7.13 -5.69 6.65
N TYR A 40 -5.79 -5.83 6.71
CA TYR A 40 -4.90 -5.22 5.77
C TYR A 40 -3.75 -6.15 5.38
N TYR A 41 -3.66 -6.46 4.09
CA TYR A 41 -2.49 -7.11 3.53
C TYR A 41 -2.05 -6.45 2.22
N SER A 42 -0.79 -6.64 1.88
CA SER A 42 -0.20 -6.17 0.62
C SER A 42 0.45 -7.31 -0.15
N GLN A 43 0.52 -7.14 -1.48
CA GLN A 43 1.46 -7.84 -2.34
C GLN A 43 2.44 -6.80 -2.91
N PRO A 44 3.60 -6.59 -2.25
CA PRO A 44 4.54 -5.53 -2.62
C PRO A 44 5.61 -5.96 -3.64
N PHE A 45 5.57 -7.23 -4.07
CA PHE A 45 6.61 -7.84 -4.89
C PHE A 45 6.11 -8.17 -6.31
N PHE A 46 5.25 -7.36 -6.88
CA PHE A 46 4.88 -7.55 -8.27
C PHE A 46 5.95 -7.00 -9.21
N LYS A 47 6.32 -7.81 -10.21
CA LYS A 47 6.86 -7.30 -11.46
C LYS A 47 5.73 -7.02 -12.42
N MET A 48 5.83 -5.90 -13.09
CA MET A 48 4.83 -5.41 -14.03
C MET A 48 5.47 -5.17 -15.39
N LYS A 49 4.80 -5.58 -16.44
CA LYS A 49 5.14 -5.23 -17.83
C LYS A 49 3.89 -5.09 -18.66
N GLY A 50 3.96 -4.24 -19.67
CA GLY A 50 2.82 -4.04 -20.58
C GLY A 50 2.95 -2.79 -21.41
N THR A 51 1.81 -2.26 -21.82
CA THR A 51 1.71 -1.11 -22.71
C THR A 51 0.91 0.01 -22.04
N LEU A 52 1.44 1.22 -22.11
CA LEU A 52 0.72 2.47 -21.86
C LEU A 52 0.29 3.05 -23.20
N THR A 53 -1.00 3.36 -23.33
CA THR A 53 -1.55 4.11 -24.47
C THR A 53 -1.70 5.57 -24.06
N LEU A 54 -0.96 6.45 -24.73
CA LEU A 54 -0.96 7.90 -24.50
C LEU A 54 -1.38 8.61 -25.80
N PRO A 55 -1.76 9.91 -25.77
CA PRO A 55 -2.09 10.65 -26.97
C PRO A 55 -1.01 10.65 -28.04
N GLU A 56 0.25 10.56 -27.61
CA GLU A 56 1.44 10.56 -28.48
C GLU A 56 1.76 9.18 -29.05
N GLY A 57 1.06 8.12 -28.59
CA GLY A 57 1.23 6.74 -29.04
C GLY A 57 1.45 5.75 -27.89
N ASP A 58 1.62 4.50 -28.27
CA ASP A 58 1.82 3.39 -27.32
C ASP A 58 3.29 3.31 -26.87
N ILE A 59 3.47 3.06 -25.57
CA ILE A 59 4.79 2.90 -24.94
C ILE A 59 4.82 1.58 -24.19
N ASN A 60 5.79 0.72 -24.49
CA ASN A 60 6.06 -0.47 -23.69
C ASN A 60 6.82 -0.09 -22.43
N VAL A 61 6.35 -0.58 -21.31
CA VAL A 61 6.89 -0.27 -19.98
C VAL A 61 7.08 -1.53 -19.15
N GLU A 62 8.03 -1.47 -18.23
CA GLU A 62 8.25 -2.48 -17.18
C GLU A 62 8.61 -1.80 -15.86
N GLY A 63 8.36 -2.47 -14.75
CA GLY A 63 8.63 -1.93 -13.42
C GLY A 63 8.13 -2.81 -12.30
N ASN A 64 8.04 -2.20 -11.13
CA ASN A 64 7.46 -2.82 -9.94
C ASN A 64 6.04 -2.31 -9.71
N ALA A 65 5.20 -3.15 -9.10
CA ALA A 65 3.87 -2.75 -8.68
C ALA A 65 3.59 -3.25 -7.26
N TRP A 66 2.68 -2.55 -6.61
CA TRP A 66 2.24 -2.81 -5.24
C TRP A 66 0.73 -2.90 -5.23
N LEU A 67 0.19 -3.94 -4.60
CA LEU A 67 -1.24 -4.10 -4.36
C LEU A 67 -1.50 -4.03 -2.86
N ASP A 68 -2.47 -3.21 -2.46
CA ASP A 68 -3.07 -3.23 -1.14
C ASP A 68 -4.49 -3.78 -1.18
N ARG A 69 -4.80 -4.56 -0.16
CA ARG A 69 -6.16 -4.99 0.15
C ARG A 69 -6.43 -4.67 1.61
N GLU A 70 -7.32 -3.73 1.78
CA GLU A 70 -7.72 -3.26 3.11
C GLU A 70 -9.24 -3.13 3.16
N TRP A 71 -9.84 -3.61 4.26
CA TRP A 71 -11.28 -3.47 4.49
C TRP A 71 -11.58 -3.35 5.97
N SER A 72 -12.59 -2.56 6.29
CA SER A 72 -13.13 -2.34 7.61
C SER A 72 -14.61 -2.01 7.53
N SER A 73 -15.36 -2.35 8.57
CA SER A 73 -16.71 -1.86 8.77
C SER A 73 -16.77 -0.58 9.61
N GLN A 74 -15.61 -0.08 10.04
CA GLN A 74 -15.49 1.08 10.92
C GLN A 74 -15.05 2.30 10.12
N PRO A 75 -15.77 3.44 10.20
CA PRO A 75 -15.29 4.72 9.67
C PRO A 75 -14.11 5.23 10.49
N LEU A 76 -13.47 6.29 10.01
CA LEU A 76 -12.52 7.07 10.81
C LEU A 76 -13.20 7.58 12.09
N SER A 77 -12.43 7.73 13.17
CA SER A 77 -12.91 8.40 14.39
C SER A 77 -13.26 9.86 14.10
N GLU A 78 -14.17 10.45 14.87
CA GLU A 78 -14.62 11.85 14.67
C GLU A 78 -13.47 12.86 14.74
N ASN A 79 -12.41 12.55 15.48
CA ASN A 79 -11.22 13.39 15.60
C ASN A 79 -10.19 13.16 14.48
N GLN A 80 -10.39 12.20 13.58
CA GLN A 80 -9.48 11.89 12.48
C GLN A 80 -9.87 12.68 11.23
N LEU A 81 -8.94 13.49 10.72
CA LEU A 81 -9.14 14.41 9.60
C LEU A 81 -8.80 13.79 8.23
N GLY A 82 -8.13 12.66 8.24
CA GLY A 82 -7.61 12.01 7.04
C GLY A 82 -6.26 11.35 7.31
N TRP A 83 -5.61 10.89 6.25
CA TRP A 83 -4.33 10.20 6.39
C TRP A 83 -3.33 10.60 5.31
N ASP A 84 -2.05 10.41 5.62
CA ASP A 84 -0.96 10.36 4.69
C ASP A 84 -0.47 8.91 4.63
N TRP A 85 -0.31 8.38 3.42
CA TRP A 85 0.10 7.00 3.20
C TRP A 85 1.17 6.95 2.13
N PHE A 86 2.11 6.04 2.28
CA PHE A 86 3.12 5.77 1.27
C PHE A 86 3.58 4.33 1.28
N SER A 87 4.05 3.86 0.12
CA SER A 87 4.76 2.62 -0.07
C SER A 87 6.05 2.89 -0.84
N LEU A 88 7.14 2.32 -0.38
CA LEU A 88 8.46 2.51 -0.98
C LEU A 88 9.07 1.16 -1.33
N SER A 89 9.69 1.10 -2.51
CA SER A 89 10.59 0.02 -2.90
C SER A 89 12.02 0.53 -2.84
N LEU A 90 12.87 -0.13 -2.07
CA LEU A 90 14.25 0.28 -1.82
C LEU A 90 15.21 -0.51 -2.73
N ASP A 91 16.39 0.06 -2.99
CA ASP A 91 17.39 -0.51 -3.90
C ASP A 91 17.95 -1.86 -3.41
N ASN A 92 17.92 -2.10 -2.09
CA ASN A 92 18.32 -3.36 -1.48
C ASN A 92 17.24 -4.46 -1.55
N GLY A 93 16.10 -4.18 -2.20
CA GLY A 93 14.96 -5.09 -2.32
C GLY A 93 13.96 -5.03 -1.16
N ALA A 94 14.29 -4.37 -0.05
CA ALA A 94 13.35 -4.15 1.05
C ALA A 94 12.21 -3.23 0.62
N LYS A 95 11.10 -3.29 1.36
CA LYS A 95 9.93 -2.46 1.16
C LYS A 95 9.55 -1.76 2.45
N LEU A 96 8.96 -0.59 2.34
CA LEU A 96 8.42 0.15 3.49
C LEU A 96 7.01 0.63 3.16
N MET A 97 6.07 0.29 4.02
CA MET A 97 4.74 0.92 4.04
C MET A 97 4.61 1.75 5.31
N GLY A 98 4.01 2.90 5.21
CA GLY A 98 3.73 3.74 6.37
C GLY A 98 2.48 4.57 6.18
N PHE A 99 1.78 4.82 7.27
CA PHE A 99 0.69 5.78 7.30
C PHE A 99 0.69 6.60 8.57
N GLN A 100 0.15 7.80 8.46
CA GLN A 100 -0.17 8.68 9.58
C GLN A 100 -1.62 9.14 9.45
N LEU A 101 -2.42 8.89 10.48
CA LEU A 101 -3.75 9.45 10.61
C LEU A 101 -3.65 10.78 11.34
N ARG A 102 -4.03 11.86 10.65
CA ARG A 102 -4.03 13.21 11.21
C ARG A 102 -5.23 13.40 12.14
N GLN A 103 -4.97 13.92 13.33
CA GLN A 103 -5.99 14.15 14.35
C GLN A 103 -6.13 15.63 14.71
N THR A 104 -7.31 16.03 15.16
CA THR A 104 -7.61 17.42 15.52
C THR A 104 -6.82 17.93 16.71
N ASP A 105 -6.39 17.04 17.60
CA ASP A 105 -5.55 17.33 18.78
C ASP A 105 -4.05 17.39 18.49
N GLY A 106 -3.66 17.07 17.23
CA GLY A 106 -2.27 17.02 16.81
C GLY A 106 -1.51 15.77 17.28
N LEU A 107 -2.14 14.87 18.02
CA LEU A 107 -1.56 13.59 18.45
C LEU A 107 -1.80 12.52 17.38
N ASN A 108 -1.14 12.68 16.24
CA ASN A 108 -1.33 11.82 15.10
C ASN A 108 -1.04 10.35 15.42
N PHE A 109 -1.86 9.46 14.90
CA PHE A 109 -1.63 8.02 14.99
C PHE A 109 -0.81 7.57 13.79
N SER A 110 0.30 6.89 14.03
CA SER A 110 1.19 6.43 12.96
C SER A 110 1.51 4.94 13.09
N SER A 111 1.62 4.28 11.97
CA SER A 111 2.09 2.89 11.90
C SER A 111 2.90 2.67 10.63
N SER A 112 3.86 1.77 10.71
CA SER A 112 4.66 1.40 9.54
C SER A 112 5.10 -0.07 9.60
N SER A 113 5.44 -0.58 8.42
CA SER A 113 5.89 -1.94 8.21
C SER A 113 7.16 -1.91 7.37
N TRP A 114 8.27 -2.35 7.94
CA TRP A 114 9.48 -2.68 7.21
C TRP A 114 9.39 -4.13 6.75
N ILE A 115 9.61 -4.38 5.48
CA ILE A 115 9.43 -5.66 4.82
C ILE A 115 10.75 -6.04 4.16
N GLU A 116 11.35 -7.13 4.62
CA GLU A 116 12.58 -7.66 4.03
C GLU A 116 12.29 -8.30 2.65
N PRO A 117 13.33 -8.51 1.82
CA PRO A 117 13.14 -9.15 0.50
C PRO A 117 12.52 -10.55 0.54
N ASP A 118 12.64 -11.27 1.65
CA ASP A 118 12.01 -12.59 1.88
C ASP A 118 10.56 -12.50 2.36
N GLY A 119 10.04 -11.27 2.56
CA GLY A 119 8.70 -11.01 3.05
C GLY A 119 8.56 -10.98 4.56
N SER A 120 9.64 -11.18 5.31
CA SER A 120 9.59 -11.01 6.77
C SER A 120 9.31 -9.56 7.15
N LEU A 121 8.48 -9.37 8.18
CA LEU A 121 7.90 -8.07 8.53
C LEU A 121 8.33 -7.64 9.93
N THR A 122 8.73 -6.38 10.03
CA THR A 122 8.89 -5.67 11.31
C THR A 122 7.92 -4.48 11.34
N SER A 123 7.03 -4.47 12.32
CA SER A 123 6.06 -3.38 12.50
C SER A 123 6.59 -2.33 13.47
N TYR A 124 6.32 -1.06 13.17
CA TYR A 124 6.65 0.10 14.01
C TYR A 124 5.40 0.97 14.14
N GLY A 125 5.27 1.69 15.26
CA GLY A 125 4.21 2.67 15.45
C GLY A 125 3.63 2.66 16.85
N ASN A 126 2.55 3.41 17.02
CA ASN A 126 1.81 3.48 18.26
C ASN A 126 0.96 2.21 18.41
N ASN A 127 1.55 1.17 19.00
CA ASN A 127 0.85 -0.04 19.44
C ASN A 127 0.25 0.18 20.84
#